data_bfc84bdba1e89e7a09ac4cbe032df314
#
_entry.id   bfc84bdba1e89e7a09ac4cbe032df314
#
_cell.length_a   1.000
_cell.length_b   1.000
_cell.length_c   1.000
_cell.angle_alpha   90.00
_cell.angle_beta   90.00
_cell.angle_gamma   90.00
#
_symmetry.space_group_name_H-M   'P 1'
#
loop_
_entity.id
_entity.type
_entity.pdbx_description
1 polymer ?
#
loop_
_entity_poly.entity_id
_entity_poly.type
_entity_poly.pdbx_seq_one_letter_code
_entity_poly.pdbx_strand_id
1 'polypeptide(L)'
;MQDNNINIRSAHLEGAEVAWFAPLCNGDDQYLGRHDIRYKSDWSNTSNVLLTADRLGFRNILCPSSYQVGQDTLTFASAVAPLTSNINILTAIRCGEVYPPMLGRAIATLDHLLKGRLTINIISSNLPGTNLSSEARY
;
A
#
# COMPACT_ATOMS: atom_id res chain seq x y z
N MET A 1 19.70 -3.68 -28.35
CA MET A 1 18.44 -3.09 -27.80
C MET A 1 17.87 -4.13 -26.86
N GLN A 2 17.90 -3.88 -25.55
CA GLN A 2 17.19 -4.75 -24.62
C GLN A 2 15.69 -4.50 -24.80
N ASP A 3 14.95 -5.56 -25.07
CA ASP A 3 13.48 -5.51 -25.10
C ASP A 3 12.97 -5.07 -23.73
N ASN A 4 12.60 -3.82 -23.61
CA ASN A 4 11.89 -3.28 -22.45
C ASN A 4 10.41 -3.70 -22.48
N ASN A 5 10.15 -5.00 -22.60
CA ASN A 5 8.80 -5.51 -22.48
C ASN A 5 8.36 -5.41 -21.04
N ILE A 6 7.46 -4.48 -20.77
CA ILE A 6 6.74 -4.43 -19.49
C ILE A 6 5.94 -5.73 -19.37
N ASN A 7 6.32 -6.56 -18.41
CA ASN A 7 5.61 -7.81 -18.16
C ASN A 7 4.31 -7.49 -17.40
N ILE A 8 3.18 -7.53 -18.10
CA ILE A 8 1.85 -7.34 -17.49
C ILE A 8 1.46 -8.68 -16.86
N ARG A 9 1.57 -8.74 -15.53
CA ARG A 9 1.29 -9.95 -14.75
C ARG A 9 -0.09 -10.55 -15.04
N SER A 10 -1.11 -9.72 -15.25
CA SER A 10 -2.48 -10.16 -15.56
C SER A 10 -2.62 -10.94 -16.88
N ALA A 11 -1.71 -10.76 -17.82
CA ALA A 11 -1.73 -11.47 -19.10
C ALA A 11 -1.43 -12.97 -18.99
N HIS A 12 -0.92 -13.41 -17.83
CA HIS A 12 -0.49 -14.79 -17.58
C HIS A 12 -1.21 -15.44 -16.37
N LEU A 13 -2.21 -14.76 -15.79
CA LEU A 13 -2.97 -15.30 -14.66
C LEU A 13 -4.19 -16.08 -15.15
N GLU A 14 -4.25 -17.35 -14.79
CA GLU A 14 -5.41 -18.22 -15.07
C GLU A 14 -6.50 -18.12 -14.00
N GLY A 15 -6.35 -17.24 -12.99
CA GLY A 15 -7.28 -17.09 -11.88
C GLY A 15 -7.18 -15.74 -11.18
N ALA A 16 -8.08 -15.52 -10.21
CA ALA A 16 -8.07 -14.33 -9.36
C ALA A 16 -7.04 -14.46 -8.25
N GLU A 17 -6.31 -13.37 -7.98
CA GLU A 17 -5.47 -13.25 -6.77
C GLU A 17 -6.30 -12.70 -5.61
N VAL A 18 -6.19 -13.34 -4.45
CA VAL A 18 -6.84 -12.86 -3.22
C VAL A 18 -5.93 -11.88 -2.51
N ALA A 19 -6.46 -10.70 -2.22
CA ALA A 19 -5.79 -9.66 -1.45
C ALA A 19 -6.48 -9.43 -0.11
N TRP A 20 -5.70 -9.12 0.92
CA TRP A 20 -6.21 -8.58 2.17
C TRP A 20 -6.05 -7.07 2.22
N PHE A 21 -6.62 -6.42 3.23
CA PHE A 21 -6.54 -4.98 3.43
C PHE A 21 -5.81 -4.67 4.74
N ALA A 22 -4.75 -3.86 4.68
CA ALA A 22 -4.03 -3.42 5.87
C ALA A 22 -4.70 -2.14 6.44
N PRO A 23 -5.04 -2.11 7.74
CA PRO A 23 -5.75 -0.98 8.35
C PRO A 23 -4.80 0.21 8.64
N LEU A 24 -4.13 0.76 7.59
CA LEU A 24 -3.20 1.87 7.76
C LEU A 24 -3.90 3.20 8.05
N CYS A 25 -5.09 3.41 7.47
CA CYS A 25 -5.81 4.67 7.63
C CYS A 25 -6.67 4.67 8.89
N ASN A 26 -7.30 3.54 9.16
CA ASN A 26 -8.19 3.35 10.31
C ASN A 26 -8.21 1.87 10.66
N GLY A 27 -8.17 1.53 11.94
CA GLY A 27 -8.25 0.15 12.45
C GLY A 27 -9.67 -0.30 12.81
N ASP A 28 -10.68 0.50 12.50
CA ASP A 28 -12.07 0.18 12.80
C ASP A 28 -12.72 -0.65 11.70
N ASP A 29 -12.47 -1.95 11.77
CA ASP A 29 -13.04 -2.94 10.85
C ASP A 29 -14.19 -3.73 11.49
N GLN A 30 -14.46 -3.52 12.76
CA GLN A 30 -15.43 -4.33 13.51
C GLN A 30 -16.88 -3.97 13.18
N TYR A 31 -17.17 -2.69 13.01
CA TYR A 31 -18.51 -2.19 12.69
C TYR A 31 -18.45 -1.21 11.52
N LEU A 32 -18.57 -1.73 10.32
CA LEU A 32 -18.54 -0.92 9.10
C LEU A 32 -19.55 0.22 9.13
N GLY A 33 -19.05 1.43 8.89
CA GLY A 33 -19.87 2.65 8.88
C GLY A 33 -20.10 3.31 10.25
N ARG A 34 -19.63 2.72 11.35
CA ARG A 34 -19.67 3.33 12.68
C ARG A 34 -18.26 3.62 13.16
N HIS A 35 -17.89 4.90 13.14
CA HIS A 35 -16.56 5.33 13.59
C HIS A 35 -16.35 5.05 15.07
N ASP A 36 -15.30 4.30 15.41
CA ASP A 36 -14.88 4.07 16.78
C ASP A 36 -13.43 4.54 16.97
N ILE A 37 -13.26 5.62 17.75
CA ILE A 37 -11.97 6.24 18.01
C ILE A 37 -10.96 5.33 18.76
N ARG A 38 -11.41 4.22 19.33
CA ARG A 38 -10.56 3.25 19.99
C ARG A 38 -9.71 2.45 18.99
N TYR A 39 -10.20 2.27 17.77
CA TYR A 39 -9.53 1.55 16.70
C TYR A 39 -8.75 2.52 15.80
N LYS A 40 -7.70 3.08 16.36
CA LYS A 40 -6.79 3.94 15.59
C LYS A 40 -5.82 3.06 14.80
N SER A 41 -5.37 3.60 13.66
CA SER A 41 -4.24 3.01 12.97
C SER A 41 -3.00 3.05 13.86
N ASP A 42 -2.47 1.90 14.21
CA ASP A 42 -1.24 1.76 14.97
C ASP A 42 -0.35 0.65 14.38
N TRP A 43 0.93 0.77 14.64
CA TRP A 43 1.93 -0.17 14.13
C TRP A 43 1.65 -1.61 14.57
N SER A 44 1.31 -1.83 15.84
CA SER A 44 1.14 -3.17 16.40
C SER A 44 0.03 -3.94 15.70
N ASN A 45 -1.16 -3.30 15.59
CA ASN A 45 -2.30 -3.92 14.92
C ASN A 45 -2.04 -4.12 13.44
N THR A 46 -1.59 -3.07 12.73
CA THR A 46 -1.42 -3.12 11.28
C THR A 46 -0.34 -4.12 10.85
N SER A 47 0.79 -4.13 11.53
CA SER A 47 1.85 -5.12 11.25
C SER A 47 1.41 -6.55 11.55
N ASN A 48 0.67 -6.76 12.65
CA ASN A 48 0.14 -8.09 12.98
C ASN A 48 -0.86 -8.60 11.93
N VAL A 49 -1.73 -7.75 11.42
CA VAL A 49 -2.65 -8.10 10.31
C VAL A 49 -1.86 -8.51 9.08
N LEU A 50 -0.85 -7.73 8.69
CA LEU A 50 -0.02 -8.03 7.51
C LEU A 50 0.75 -9.33 7.68
N LEU A 51 1.43 -9.53 8.81
CA LEU A 51 2.21 -10.74 9.08
C LEU A 51 1.32 -11.99 9.16
N THR A 52 0.10 -11.82 9.66
CA THR A 52 -0.88 -12.90 9.67
C THR A 52 -1.34 -13.26 8.26
N ALA A 53 -1.59 -12.26 7.41
CA ALA A 53 -1.93 -12.48 6.00
C ALA A 53 -0.79 -13.18 5.24
N ASP A 54 0.48 -12.79 5.46
CA ASP A 54 1.65 -13.47 4.87
C ASP A 54 1.71 -14.94 5.30
N ARG A 55 1.54 -15.21 6.60
CA ARG A 55 1.56 -16.58 7.16
C ARG A 55 0.40 -17.44 6.65
N LEU A 56 -0.78 -16.85 6.43
CA LEU A 56 -1.95 -17.56 5.91
C LEU A 56 -1.93 -17.73 4.39
N GLY A 57 -0.92 -17.21 3.69
CA GLY A 57 -0.73 -17.41 2.27
C GLY A 57 -1.55 -16.49 1.37
N PHE A 58 -2.01 -15.33 1.89
CA PHE A 58 -2.58 -14.30 1.01
C PHE A 58 -1.56 -13.84 0.00
N ARG A 59 -1.99 -13.68 -1.26
CA ARG A 59 -1.08 -13.26 -2.33
C ARG A 59 -0.68 -11.81 -2.24
N ASN A 60 -1.62 -10.95 -1.89
CA ASN A 60 -1.42 -9.51 -1.85
C ASN A 60 -2.02 -8.90 -0.58
N ILE A 61 -1.48 -7.77 -0.16
CA ILE A 61 -2.10 -6.91 0.85
C ILE A 61 -2.08 -5.46 0.38
N LEU A 62 -3.25 -4.81 0.40
CA LEU A 62 -3.38 -3.39 0.07
C LEU A 62 -3.06 -2.54 1.29
N CYS A 63 -2.07 -1.65 1.13
CA CYS A 63 -1.73 -0.59 2.06
C CYS A 63 -2.33 0.72 1.56
N PRO A 64 -3.48 1.16 2.11
CA PRO A 64 -4.19 2.35 1.66
C PRO A 64 -3.48 3.63 2.09
N SER A 65 -3.71 4.73 1.37
CA SER A 65 -3.22 6.08 1.69
C SER A 65 -4.37 7.01 2.03
N SER A 66 -4.17 7.88 3.03
CA SER A 66 -5.07 8.95 3.41
C SER A 66 -4.30 10.22 3.75
N TYR A 67 -4.88 11.40 3.45
CA TYR A 67 -4.30 12.68 3.86
C TYR A 67 -4.62 13.08 5.31
N GLN A 68 -5.64 12.47 5.89
CA GLN A 68 -6.18 12.94 7.17
C GLN A 68 -5.60 12.18 8.37
N VAL A 69 -5.49 10.86 8.22
CA VAL A 69 -5.13 9.98 9.34
C VAL A 69 -4.37 8.77 8.81
N GLY A 70 -3.61 8.15 9.70
CA GLY A 70 -3.01 6.86 9.44
C GLY A 70 -1.50 6.90 9.31
N GLN A 71 -0.97 5.78 8.88
CA GLN A 71 0.46 5.57 8.67
C GLN A 71 0.80 5.83 7.20
N ASP A 72 2.00 6.35 6.95
CA ASP A 72 2.53 6.48 5.59
C ASP A 72 2.80 5.12 4.97
N THR A 73 2.32 4.93 3.74
CA THR A 73 2.34 3.63 3.06
C THR A 73 3.74 3.16 2.68
N LEU A 74 4.62 4.06 2.22
CA LEU A 74 5.99 3.70 1.84
C LEU A 74 6.85 3.41 3.07
N THR A 75 6.69 4.21 4.12
CA THR A 75 7.39 4.00 5.40
C THR A 75 6.95 2.69 6.04
N PHE A 76 5.64 2.41 6.07
CA PHE A 76 5.11 1.17 6.59
C PHE A 76 5.62 -0.04 5.78
N ALA A 77 5.52 0.00 4.45
CA ALA A 77 5.99 -1.07 3.58
C ALA A 77 7.50 -1.34 3.76
N SER A 78 8.30 -0.29 3.94
CA SER A 78 9.73 -0.43 4.22
C SER A 78 10.00 -1.12 5.55
N ALA A 79 9.22 -0.79 6.59
CA ALA A 79 9.38 -1.38 7.92
C ALA A 79 8.98 -2.87 7.94
N VAL A 80 7.95 -3.27 7.19
CA VAL A 80 7.50 -4.67 7.16
C VAL A 80 8.24 -5.52 6.11
N ALA A 81 8.99 -4.92 5.19
CA ALA A 81 9.71 -5.65 4.16
C ALA A 81 10.62 -6.77 4.69
N PRO A 82 11.47 -6.53 5.72
CA PRO A 82 12.31 -7.58 6.29
C PRO A 82 11.54 -8.60 7.14
N LEU A 83 10.29 -8.34 7.48
CA LEU A 83 9.45 -9.19 8.33
C LEU A 83 8.55 -10.13 7.53
N THR A 84 8.46 -9.94 6.21
CA THR A 84 7.58 -10.71 5.31
C THR A 84 8.38 -11.56 4.35
N SER A 85 7.80 -12.68 3.90
CA SER A 85 8.49 -13.63 3.04
C SER A 85 7.81 -13.85 1.68
N ASN A 86 6.48 -13.86 1.62
CA ASN A 86 5.73 -14.29 0.43
C ASN A 86 4.74 -13.26 -0.11
N ILE A 87 4.10 -12.50 0.78
CA ILE A 87 3.04 -11.58 0.41
C ILE A 87 3.57 -10.41 -0.42
N ASN A 88 2.86 -10.07 -1.50
CA ASN A 88 3.12 -8.83 -2.23
C ASN A 88 2.48 -7.65 -1.50
N ILE A 89 3.19 -6.56 -1.41
CA ILE A 89 2.70 -5.33 -0.77
C ILE A 89 2.25 -4.37 -1.85
N LEU A 90 0.94 -4.15 -1.92
CA LEU A 90 0.30 -3.19 -2.83
C LEU A 90 0.22 -1.83 -2.15
N THR A 91 1.16 -0.97 -2.45
CA THR A 91 1.33 0.34 -1.81
C THR A 91 0.55 1.41 -2.58
N ALA A 92 -0.41 2.03 -1.92
CA ALA A 92 -1.18 3.12 -2.50
C ALA A 92 -0.40 4.44 -2.43
N ILE A 93 -0.19 5.08 -3.59
CA ILE A 93 0.56 6.33 -3.73
C ILE A 93 -0.32 7.34 -4.47
N ARG A 94 -0.49 8.52 -3.88
CA ARG A 94 -1.25 9.60 -4.52
C ARG A 94 -0.38 10.41 -5.46
N CYS A 95 -0.95 10.76 -6.61
CA CYS A 95 -0.32 11.71 -7.52
C CYS A 95 -0.14 13.06 -6.84
N GLY A 96 1.07 13.63 -6.92
CA GLY A 96 1.39 14.94 -6.39
C GLY A 96 1.89 14.98 -4.95
N GLU A 97 1.86 13.88 -4.20
CA GLU A 97 2.41 13.83 -2.84
C GLU A 97 3.94 13.89 -2.79
N VAL A 98 4.60 13.27 -3.75
CA VAL A 98 6.06 13.16 -3.77
C VAL A 98 6.59 13.52 -5.15
N TYR A 99 7.69 14.29 -5.19
CA TYR A 99 8.36 14.62 -6.44
C TYR A 99 8.80 13.34 -7.18
N PRO A 100 8.43 13.16 -8.46
CA PRO A 100 8.56 11.88 -9.16
C PRO A 100 9.95 11.24 -9.14
N PRO A 101 11.07 11.95 -9.34
CA PRO A 101 12.40 11.35 -9.24
C PRO A 101 12.74 10.80 -7.85
N MET A 102 12.25 11.46 -6.79
CA MET A 102 12.43 10.98 -5.42
C MET A 102 11.57 9.75 -5.15
N LEU A 103 10.34 9.77 -5.62
CA LEU A 103 9.44 8.62 -5.56
C LEU A 103 10.03 7.41 -6.29
N GLY A 104 10.53 7.59 -7.50
CA GLY A 104 11.17 6.53 -8.27
C GLY A 104 12.33 5.87 -7.51
N ARG A 105 13.16 6.67 -6.86
CA ARG A 105 14.28 6.16 -6.03
C ARG A 105 13.79 5.41 -4.79
N ALA A 106 12.75 5.92 -4.13
CA ALA A 106 12.14 5.25 -2.96
C ALA A 106 11.53 3.90 -3.35
N ILE A 107 10.77 3.87 -4.44
CA ILE A 107 10.16 2.64 -5.00
C ILE A 107 11.25 1.62 -5.34
N ALA A 108 12.31 2.02 -6.05
CA ALA A 108 13.40 1.11 -6.41
C ALA A 108 14.06 0.51 -5.17
N THR A 109 14.31 1.32 -4.14
CA THR A 109 14.89 0.83 -2.87
C THR A 109 13.94 -0.15 -2.18
N LEU A 110 12.65 0.19 -2.09
CA LEU A 110 11.65 -0.65 -1.45
C LEU A 110 11.48 -1.98 -2.19
N ASP A 111 11.51 -1.96 -3.52
CA ASP A 111 11.41 -3.18 -4.33
C ASP A 111 12.61 -4.12 -4.08
N HIS A 112 13.82 -3.57 -3.91
CA HIS A 112 14.98 -4.35 -3.47
C HIS A 112 14.78 -4.99 -2.10
N LEU A 113 14.25 -4.24 -1.13
CA LEU A 113 13.96 -4.77 0.21
C LEU A 113 12.90 -5.88 0.16
N LEU A 114 11.90 -5.71 -0.68
CA LEU A 114 10.81 -6.67 -0.89
C LEU A 114 11.17 -7.81 -1.87
N LYS A 115 12.34 -7.75 -2.51
CA LYS A 115 12.78 -8.78 -3.47
C LYS A 115 11.78 -8.99 -4.61
N GLY A 116 11.29 -7.90 -5.19
CA GLY A 116 10.34 -7.92 -6.30
C GLY A 116 8.87 -8.16 -5.92
N ARG A 117 8.52 -8.02 -4.63
CA ARG A 117 7.15 -8.19 -4.12
C ARG A 117 6.41 -6.86 -3.93
N LEU A 118 6.91 -5.78 -4.53
CA LEU A 118 6.25 -4.48 -4.52
C LEU A 118 5.25 -4.38 -5.66
N THR A 119 4.07 -3.86 -5.36
CA THR A 119 3.07 -3.44 -6.34
C THR A 119 2.63 -2.02 -6.01
N ILE A 120 2.49 -1.17 -7.03
CA ILE A 120 2.10 0.23 -6.85
C ILE A 120 0.66 0.42 -7.31
N ASN A 121 -0.14 1.01 -6.43
CA ASN A 121 -1.48 1.49 -6.73
C ASN A 121 -1.45 3.02 -6.83
N ILE A 122 -1.50 3.54 -8.05
CA ILE A 122 -1.49 4.99 -8.30
C ILE A 122 -2.91 5.53 -8.09
N ILE A 123 -3.05 6.42 -7.10
CA ILE A 123 -4.33 7.02 -6.74
C ILE A 123 -4.38 8.45 -7.26
N SER A 124 -5.42 8.77 -8.02
CA SER A 124 -5.72 10.12 -8.51
C SER A 124 -6.93 10.77 -7.85
N SER A 125 -7.66 10.01 -7.00
CA SER A 125 -8.88 10.49 -6.37
C SER A 125 -8.63 11.55 -5.29
N ASN A 126 -9.55 12.50 -5.18
CA ASN A 126 -9.56 13.51 -4.15
C ASN A 126 -10.44 13.06 -2.98
N LEU A 127 -10.01 13.34 -1.77
CA LEU A 127 -10.90 13.29 -0.62
C LEU A 127 -11.68 14.61 -0.56
N PRO A 128 -13.02 14.57 -0.59
CA PRO A 128 -13.83 15.78 -0.41
C PRO A 128 -13.45 16.50 0.89
N GLY A 129 -13.28 17.82 0.84
CA GLY A 129 -13.03 18.65 2.02
C GLY A 129 -11.56 18.79 2.44
N THR A 130 -10.60 18.26 1.70
CA THR A 130 -9.19 18.51 1.95
C THR A 130 -8.61 19.53 0.95
N ASN A 131 -8.06 20.63 1.44
CA ASN A 131 -7.39 21.63 0.59
C ASN A 131 -6.17 21.06 -0.15
N LEU A 132 -5.49 20.10 0.46
CA LEU A 132 -4.35 19.37 -0.12
C LEU A 132 -4.70 18.64 -1.40
N SER A 133 -5.95 18.18 -1.56
CA SER A 133 -6.37 17.51 -2.78
C SER A 133 -6.52 18.44 -3.99
N SER A 134 -6.75 19.74 -3.77
CA SER A 134 -6.79 20.73 -4.84
C SER A 134 -5.41 21.24 -5.23
N GLU A 135 -4.48 21.33 -4.29
CA GLU A 135 -3.09 21.75 -4.53
C GLU A 135 -2.26 20.67 -5.21
N ALA A 136 -2.53 19.42 -4.93
CA ALA A 136 -1.85 18.27 -5.57
C ALA A 136 -2.27 18.03 -7.05
N ARG A 137 -3.13 18.86 -7.60
CA ARG A 137 -3.57 18.75 -9.02
C ARG A 137 -2.67 19.49 -10.00
N TYR A 138 -1.76 20.29 -9.51
CA TYR A 138 -0.86 21.11 -10.28
C TYR A 138 0.60 20.80 -9.89
#